data_adca4d051f9ce72e3c593804de0b625d
#
_entry.id   adca4d051f9ce72e3c593804de0b625d
#
_cell.length_a   1.000
_cell.length_b   1.000
_cell.length_c   1.000
_cell.angle_alpha   90.00
_cell.angle_beta   90.00
_cell.angle_gamma   90.00
#
_symmetry.space_group_name_H-M   'P 1'
#
loop_
_entity.id
_entity.type
_entity.pdbx_description
1 polymer ?
#
loop_
_entity_poly.entity_id
_entity_poly.type
_entity_poly.pdbx_seq_one_letter_code
_entity_poly.pdbx_strand_id
1 'polypeptide(L)'
;MDLRNYLELQEKFSNLFYDKNNMSSKQKEEMLKTLSLSLHSEITQIVSSTNYKFYGKDEFTVDKGKVLYKSVDAFRYLLAILNLYDINEDTFLKAFQHKDNYLHKDVSYKTSNKPVVVLDIDDVLVSFRATFNQWIRETYKIEIDDNSNQYYSSI
;
A
#
# COMPACT_ATOMS: atom_id res chain seq x y z
N MET A 1 -10.36 0.44 -22.85
CA MET A 1 -10.23 1.65 -22.00
C MET A 1 -8.92 1.49 -21.25
N ASP A 2 -7.98 2.41 -21.41
CA ASP A 2 -6.66 2.42 -20.77
C ASP A 2 -6.64 3.31 -19.50
N LEU A 3 -5.54 3.35 -18.79
CA LEU A 3 -5.42 4.14 -17.56
C LEU A 3 -5.62 5.63 -17.83
N ARG A 4 -5.18 6.14 -18.98
CA ARG A 4 -5.38 7.54 -19.38
C ARG A 4 -6.85 7.90 -19.42
N ASN A 5 -7.68 7.07 -20.02
CA ASN A 5 -9.12 7.30 -20.08
C ASN A 5 -9.76 7.38 -18.69
N TYR A 6 -9.33 6.55 -17.75
CA TYR A 6 -9.82 6.60 -16.37
C TYR A 6 -9.35 7.87 -15.64
N LEU A 7 -8.11 8.29 -15.83
CA LEU A 7 -7.58 9.54 -15.27
C LEU A 7 -8.39 10.75 -15.78
N GLU A 8 -8.65 10.81 -17.10
CA GLU A 8 -9.47 11.89 -17.71
C GLU A 8 -10.91 11.90 -17.19
N LEU A 9 -11.55 10.74 -17.07
CA LEU A 9 -12.89 10.63 -16.52
C LEU A 9 -12.95 11.09 -15.06
N GLN A 10 -11.97 10.70 -14.26
CA GLN A 10 -11.90 11.13 -12.87
C GLN A 10 -11.56 12.61 -12.74
N GLU A 11 -10.72 13.17 -13.61
CA GLU A 11 -10.42 14.60 -13.62
C GLU A 11 -11.67 15.42 -13.92
N LYS A 12 -12.43 15.05 -14.95
CA LYS A 12 -13.72 15.69 -15.26
C LYS A 12 -14.69 15.66 -14.08
N PHE A 13 -14.74 14.54 -13.36
CA PHE A 13 -15.58 14.43 -12.18
C PHE A 13 -15.07 15.31 -11.03
N SER A 14 -13.76 15.29 -10.75
CA SER A 14 -13.14 16.07 -9.68
C SER A 14 -13.31 17.57 -9.89
N ASN A 15 -13.24 18.04 -11.12
CA ASN A 15 -13.42 19.45 -11.50
C ASN A 15 -14.83 19.99 -11.21
N LEU A 16 -15.80 19.15 -10.88
CA LEU A 16 -17.12 19.59 -10.39
C LEU A 16 -17.05 20.09 -8.93
N PHE A 17 -16.01 19.74 -8.18
CA PHE A 17 -15.89 20.01 -6.76
C PHE A 17 -14.74 20.95 -6.41
N TYR A 18 -13.64 20.90 -7.18
CA TYR A 18 -12.46 21.74 -6.94
C TYR A 18 -11.65 21.97 -8.23
N ASP A 19 -10.96 23.11 -8.28
CA ASP A 19 -10.01 23.42 -9.34
C ASP A 19 -8.58 23.30 -8.80
N LYS A 20 -7.91 22.17 -9.11
CA LYS A 20 -6.54 21.89 -8.65
C LYS A 20 -5.51 22.94 -9.07
N ASN A 21 -5.73 23.64 -10.19
CA ASN A 21 -4.80 24.63 -10.74
C ASN A 21 -4.80 25.92 -9.92
N ASN A 22 -5.92 26.23 -9.26
CA ASN A 22 -6.07 27.39 -8.39
C ASN A 22 -5.80 27.09 -6.90
N MET A 23 -5.37 25.85 -6.57
CA MET A 23 -5.04 25.48 -5.21
C MET A 23 -3.61 25.88 -4.82
N SER A 24 -3.46 26.50 -3.65
CA SER A 24 -2.16 26.63 -2.98
C SER A 24 -1.61 25.28 -2.53
N SER A 25 -0.31 25.19 -2.27
CA SER A 25 0.33 23.95 -1.76
C SER A 25 -0.35 23.42 -0.50
N LYS A 26 -0.75 24.31 0.42
CA LYS A 26 -1.47 23.94 1.65
C LYS A 26 -2.83 23.34 1.34
N GLN A 27 -3.58 23.93 0.40
CA GLN A 27 -4.88 23.38 0.00
C GLN A 27 -4.75 22.02 -0.71
N LYS A 28 -3.70 21.81 -1.53
CA LYS A 28 -3.41 20.50 -2.12
C LYS A 28 -3.08 19.45 -1.05
N GLU A 29 -2.32 19.83 -0.03
CA GLU A 29 -2.02 18.93 1.10
C GLU A 29 -3.29 18.52 1.87
N GLU A 30 -4.17 19.49 2.19
CA GLU A 30 -5.45 19.19 2.87
C GLU A 30 -6.36 18.33 1.98
N MET A 31 -6.39 18.58 0.67
CA MET A 31 -7.13 17.73 -0.27
C MET A 31 -6.55 16.31 -0.33
N LEU A 32 -5.21 16.17 -0.33
CA LEU A 32 -4.56 14.86 -0.27
C LEU A 32 -4.99 14.08 0.97
N LYS A 33 -4.99 14.72 2.14
CA LYS A 33 -5.45 14.09 3.39
C LYS A 33 -6.90 13.63 3.28
N THR A 34 -7.77 14.48 2.74
CA THR A 34 -9.18 14.17 2.55
C THR A 34 -9.39 12.98 1.61
N LEU A 35 -8.73 12.98 0.44
CA LEU A 35 -8.81 11.89 -0.52
C LEU A 35 -8.23 10.58 0.04
N SER A 36 -7.12 10.66 0.79
CA SER A 36 -6.48 9.49 1.43
C SER A 36 -7.37 8.87 2.51
N LEU A 37 -8.04 9.69 3.33
CA LEU A 37 -9.00 9.20 4.32
C LEU A 37 -10.23 8.57 3.65
N SER A 38 -10.71 9.15 2.57
CA SER A 38 -11.82 8.59 1.79
C SER A 38 -11.42 7.24 1.16
N LEU A 39 -10.23 7.15 0.57
CA LEU A 39 -9.68 5.88 0.06
C LEU A 39 -9.61 4.82 1.16
N HIS A 40 -9.09 5.19 2.34
CA HIS A 40 -9.02 4.29 3.48
C HIS A 40 -10.41 3.80 3.92
N SER A 41 -11.40 4.68 3.93
CA SER A 41 -12.79 4.33 4.24
C SER A 41 -13.34 3.28 3.26
N GLU A 42 -13.12 3.44 1.95
CA GLU A 42 -13.60 2.48 0.95
C GLU A 42 -12.89 1.13 1.08
N ILE A 43 -11.57 1.12 1.35
CA ILE A 43 -10.81 -0.11 1.62
C ILE A 43 -11.39 -0.84 2.85
N THR A 44 -11.71 -0.11 3.92
CA THR A 44 -12.33 -0.68 5.12
C THR A 44 -13.70 -1.30 4.80
N GLN A 45 -14.46 -0.71 3.87
CA GLN A 45 -15.74 -1.25 3.43
C GLN A 45 -15.57 -2.53 2.58
N ILE A 46 -14.45 -2.69 1.85
CA ILE A 46 -14.12 -3.96 1.18
C ILE A 46 -13.94 -5.06 2.24
N VAL A 47 -13.19 -4.80 3.31
CA VAL A 47 -13.02 -5.74 4.42
C VAL A 47 -14.37 -6.09 5.04
N SER A 48 -15.26 -5.12 5.23
CA SER A 48 -16.60 -5.33 5.78
C SER A 48 -17.55 -6.11 4.84
N SER A 49 -17.13 -6.39 3.61
CA SER A 49 -17.85 -7.29 2.69
C SER A 49 -17.60 -8.76 2.99
N THR A 50 -16.74 -9.06 3.94
CA THR A 50 -16.42 -10.40 4.42
C THR A 50 -17.00 -10.63 5.81
N ASN A 51 -17.10 -11.88 6.22
CA ASN A 51 -17.46 -12.27 7.60
C ASN A 51 -16.23 -12.22 8.52
N TYR A 52 -15.38 -11.18 8.44
CA TYR A 52 -14.14 -11.14 9.22
C TYR A 52 -14.35 -11.10 10.75
N LYS A 53 -15.56 -10.74 11.21
CA LYS A 53 -15.95 -10.84 12.62
C LYS A 53 -16.39 -12.26 12.92
N PHE A 54 -15.47 -13.07 13.36
CA PHE A 54 -15.57 -14.53 13.52
C PHE A 54 -16.55 -15.04 14.59
N TYR A 55 -17.21 -14.20 15.33
CA TYR A 55 -18.02 -14.61 16.45
C TYR A 55 -19.27 -15.39 15.99
N GLY A 56 -19.13 -16.73 15.91
CA GLY A 56 -20.24 -17.66 15.79
C GLY A 56 -20.75 -17.94 14.38
N LYS A 57 -19.92 -17.86 13.35
CA LYS A 57 -20.29 -18.26 11.98
C LYS A 57 -19.38 -19.36 11.45
N ASP A 58 -19.99 -20.45 11.02
CA ASP A 58 -19.30 -21.64 10.50
C ASP A 58 -18.85 -21.49 9.02
N GLU A 59 -19.32 -20.47 8.30
CA GLU A 59 -19.02 -20.28 6.89
C GLU A 59 -18.44 -18.89 6.59
N PHE A 60 -17.37 -18.88 5.81
CA PHE A 60 -16.79 -17.65 5.25
C PHE A 60 -17.57 -17.25 3.99
N THR A 61 -18.31 -16.17 4.08
CA THR A 61 -19.03 -15.61 2.93
C THR A 61 -18.45 -14.27 2.53
N VAL A 62 -18.43 -14.00 1.22
CA VAL A 62 -17.96 -12.74 0.64
C VAL A 62 -19.05 -12.21 -0.29
N ASP A 63 -19.49 -10.98 -0.02
CA ASP A 63 -20.35 -10.24 -0.95
C ASP A 63 -19.51 -9.69 -2.10
N LYS A 64 -19.42 -10.46 -3.20
CA LYS A 64 -18.63 -10.10 -4.39
C LYS A 64 -19.11 -8.81 -5.06
N GLY A 65 -20.42 -8.52 -5.03
CA GLY A 65 -20.98 -7.29 -5.58
C GLY A 65 -20.47 -6.08 -4.81
N LYS A 66 -20.53 -6.13 -3.49
CA LYS A 66 -20.00 -5.09 -2.62
C LYS A 66 -18.50 -4.92 -2.76
N VAL A 67 -17.73 -6.02 -2.83
CA VAL A 67 -16.28 -5.97 -3.11
C VAL A 67 -16.00 -5.24 -4.41
N LEU A 68 -16.71 -5.59 -5.49
CA LEU A 68 -16.53 -4.95 -6.81
C LEU A 68 -16.78 -3.44 -6.75
N TYR A 69 -17.95 -3.01 -6.26
CA TYR A 69 -18.28 -1.58 -6.24
C TYR A 69 -17.36 -0.78 -5.32
N LYS A 70 -17.00 -1.32 -4.16
CA LYS A 70 -16.07 -0.65 -3.24
C LYS A 70 -14.64 -0.60 -3.76
N SER A 71 -14.23 -1.59 -4.55
CA SER A 71 -12.93 -1.52 -5.26
C SER A 71 -12.93 -0.45 -6.34
N VAL A 72 -14.05 -0.24 -7.04
CA VAL A 72 -14.18 0.86 -8.01
C VAL A 72 -14.13 2.21 -7.30
N ASP A 73 -14.84 2.37 -6.17
CA ASP A 73 -14.79 3.61 -5.39
C ASP A 73 -13.37 3.91 -4.89
N ALA A 74 -12.67 2.91 -4.33
CA ALA A 74 -11.28 3.04 -3.91
C ALA A 74 -10.35 3.43 -5.06
N PHE A 75 -10.51 2.80 -6.23
CA PHE A 75 -9.74 3.12 -7.42
C PHE A 75 -9.98 4.56 -7.90
N ARG A 76 -11.20 5.05 -7.83
CA ARG A 76 -11.53 6.45 -8.17
C ARG A 76 -10.83 7.45 -7.25
N TYR A 77 -10.74 7.20 -5.95
CA TYR A 77 -9.97 8.05 -5.03
C TYR A 77 -8.48 8.01 -5.34
N LEU A 78 -7.93 6.84 -5.70
CA LEU A 78 -6.55 6.74 -6.14
C LEU A 78 -6.29 7.58 -7.40
N LEU A 79 -7.15 7.49 -8.40
CA LEU A 79 -7.06 8.33 -9.61
C LEU A 79 -7.15 9.82 -9.29
N ALA A 80 -8.01 10.22 -8.33
CA ALA A 80 -8.12 11.61 -7.90
C ALA A 80 -6.81 12.11 -7.24
N ILE A 81 -6.14 11.27 -6.46
CA ILE A 81 -4.82 11.58 -5.87
C ILE A 81 -3.77 11.76 -6.96
N LEU A 82 -3.72 10.86 -7.96
CA LEU A 82 -2.78 10.98 -9.08
C LEU A 82 -3.02 12.29 -9.87
N ASN A 83 -4.27 12.61 -10.15
CA ASN A 83 -4.64 13.84 -10.86
C ASN A 83 -4.32 15.11 -10.05
N LEU A 84 -4.45 15.08 -8.73
CA LEU A 84 -4.15 16.22 -7.86
C LEU A 84 -2.68 16.69 -8.01
N TYR A 85 -1.78 15.74 -8.29
CA TYR A 85 -0.35 15.97 -8.45
C TYR A 85 0.15 15.82 -9.90
N ASP A 86 -0.75 15.87 -10.87
CA ASP A 86 -0.43 15.80 -12.32
C ASP A 86 0.38 14.53 -12.69
N ILE A 87 0.18 13.43 -11.95
CA ILE A 87 0.81 12.14 -12.24
C ILE A 87 0.05 11.49 -13.40
N ASN A 88 0.66 11.50 -14.57
CA ASN A 88 0.09 10.91 -15.78
C ASN A 88 0.32 9.40 -15.86
N GLU A 89 -0.34 8.76 -16.84
CA GLU A 89 -0.25 7.33 -17.11
C GLU A 89 1.20 6.84 -17.25
N ASP A 90 2.02 7.53 -18.06
CA ASP A 90 3.38 7.10 -18.35
C ASP A 90 4.25 7.09 -17.09
N THR A 91 4.13 8.12 -16.27
CA THR A 91 4.85 8.24 -15.00
C THR A 91 4.41 7.16 -14.03
N PHE A 92 3.10 6.93 -13.91
CA PHE A 92 2.57 5.91 -13.03
C PHE A 92 2.99 4.50 -13.46
N LEU A 93 2.86 4.17 -14.75
CA LEU A 93 3.20 2.84 -15.27
C LEU A 93 4.70 2.55 -15.16
N LYS A 94 5.57 3.55 -15.38
CA LYS A 94 7.02 3.40 -15.15
C LYS A 94 7.33 3.10 -13.69
N ALA A 95 6.71 3.82 -12.76
CA ALA A 95 6.87 3.59 -11.32
C ALA A 95 6.35 2.20 -10.92
N PHE A 96 5.19 1.80 -11.44
CA PHE A 96 4.62 0.47 -11.22
C PHE A 96 5.56 -0.64 -11.71
N GLN A 97 6.06 -0.54 -12.94
CA GLN A 97 6.99 -1.51 -13.53
C GLN A 97 8.31 -1.58 -12.74
N HIS A 98 8.84 -0.43 -12.31
CA HIS A 98 10.02 -0.41 -11.46
C HIS A 98 9.79 -1.15 -10.14
N LYS A 99 8.64 -0.90 -9.49
CA LYS A 99 8.25 -1.56 -8.25
C LYS A 99 8.03 -3.06 -8.46
N ASP A 100 7.39 -3.46 -9.55
CA ASP A 100 7.17 -4.85 -9.92
C ASP A 100 8.49 -5.61 -10.11
N ASN A 101 9.42 -5.03 -10.85
CA ASN A 101 10.77 -5.59 -11.03
C ASN A 101 11.52 -5.76 -9.70
N TYR A 102 11.35 -4.81 -8.77
CA TYR A 102 11.94 -4.90 -7.44
C TYR A 102 11.32 -6.08 -6.65
N LEU A 103 9.99 -6.17 -6.63
CA LEU A 103 9.28 -7.26 -5.95
C LEU A 103 9.62 -8.62 -6.51
N HIS A 104 9.74 -8.77 -7.84
CA HIS A 104 10.15 -10.03 -8.47
C HIS A 104 11.57 -10.44 -8.08
N LYS A 105 12.51 -9.51 -8.01
CA LYS A 105 13.85 -9.80 -7.50
C LYS A 105 13.81 -10.29 -6.05
N ASP A 106 13.04 -9.62 -5.20
CA ASP A 106 12.92 -9.98 -3.78
C ASP A 106 12.28 -11.36 -3.59
N VAL A 107 11.25 -11.69 -4.37
CA VAL A 107 10.62 -13.03 -4.36
C VAL A 107 11.56 -14.10 -4.87
N SER A 108 12.38 -13.85 -5.89
CA SER A 108 13.35 -14.83 -6.40
C SER A 108 14.45 -15.15 -5.37
N TYR A 109 14.79 -14.21 -4.50
CA TYR A 109 15.66 -14.46 -3.34
C TYR A 109 14.98 -15.36 -2.29
N LYS A 110 13.65 -15.25 -2.13
CA LYS A 110 12.87 -16.01 -1.13
C LYS A 110 12.59 -17.45 -1.57
N THR A 111 12.63 -17.75 -2.86
CA THR A 111 12.49 -19.13 -3.39
C THR A 111 13.80 -19.94 -3.37
N SER A 112 14.95 -19.33 -3.09
CA SER A 112 16.15 -20.07 -2.72
C SER A 112 15.93 -20.68 -1.33
N ASN A 113 16.22 -21.97 -1.13
CA ASN A 113 16.00 -22.82 0.05
C ASN A 113 16.58 -22.28 1.40
N LYS A 114 16.57 -20.98 1.62
CA LYS A 114 16.97 -20.37 2.88
C LYS A 114 15.72 -19.97 3.65
N PRO A 115 15.61 -20.25 4.95
CA PRO A 115 14.49 -19.78 5.75
C PRO A 115 14.48 -18.24 5.75
N VAL A 116 13.37 -17.66 5.28
CA VAL A 116 13.16 -16.20 5.30
C VAL A 116 12.22 -15.89 6.45
N VAL A 117 12.70 -15.10 7.41
CA VAL A 117 11.88 -14.53 8.47
C VAL A 117 11.52 -13.11 8.05
N VAL A 118 10.25 -12.88 7.75
CA VAL A 118 9.73 -11.53 7.48
C VAL A 118 9.22 -10.97 8.81
N LEU A 119 9.88 -9.91 9.29
CA LEU A 119 9.43 -9.15 10.45
C LEU A 119 8.93 -7.79 9.95
N ASP A 120 7.67 -7.49 10.23
CA ASP A 120 7.14 -6.15 10.10
C ASP A 120 7.62 -5.35 11.33
N ILE A 121 8.47 -4.37 11.08
CA ILE A 121 9.18 -3.64 12.15
C ILE A 121 8.48 -2.29 12.34
N ASP A 122 7.55 -2.25 13.29
CA ASP A 122 7.16 -1.01 13.95
C ASP A 122 8.24 -0.61 14.98
N ASP A 123 8.41 0.68 15.22
CA ASP A 123 9.43 1.29 16.10
C ASP A 123 9.49 0.74 17.54
N VAL A 124 8.49 -0.04 17.94
CA VAL A 124 8.41 -0.74 19.24
C VAL A 124 9.39 -1.93 19.34
N LEU A 125 10.02 -2.35 18.24
CA LEU A 125 10.76 -3.62 18.16
C LEU A 125 12.29 -3.51 18.33
N VAL A 126 12.84 -2.36 18.69
CA VAL A 126 14.30 -2.22 18.85
C VAL A 126 14.83 -3.14 19.96
N SER A 127 14.09 -3.32 21.05
CA SER A 127 14.45 -4.25 22.13
C SER A 127 14.21 -5.71 21.74
N PHE A 128 13.19 -6.00 20.93
CA PHE A 128 12.89 -7.33 20.42
C PHE A 128 13.99 -7.83 19.48
N ARG A 129 14.55 -6.96 18.65
CA ARG A 129 15.61 -7.33 17.70
C ARG A 129 16.86 -7.89 18.39
N ALA A 130 17.32 -7.25 19.45
CA ALA A 130 18.49 -7.73 20.19
C ALA A 130 18.24 -9.12 20.80
N THR A 131 17.10 -9.29 21.46
CA THR A 131 16.68 -10.56 22.07
C THR A 131 16.47 -11.66 21.04
N PHE A 132 15.86 -11.31 19.89
CA PHE A 132 15.59 -12.25 18.80
C PHE A 132 16.88 -12.68 18.10
N ASN A 133 17.82 -11.76 17.84
CA ASN A 133 19.12 -12.08 17.27
C ASN A 133 19.93 -13.00 18.21
N GLN A 134 19.86 -12.74 19.51
CA GLN A 134 20.49 -13.61 20.50
C GLN A 134 19.87 -15.02 20.48
N TRP A 135 18.55 -15.11 20.46
CA TRP A 135 17.85 -16.40 20.40
C TRP A 135 18.17 -17.19 19.12
N ILE A 136 18.24 -16.54 17.95
CA ILE A 136 18.64 -17.20 16.69
C ILE A 136 20.08 -17.72 16.78
N ARG A 137 21.03 -16.91 17.29
CA ARG A 137 22.42 -17.34 17.46
C ARG A 137 22.52 -18.57 18.36
N GLU A 138 21.78 -18.58 19.45
CA GLU A 138 21.82 -19.68 20.43
C GLU A 138 21.14 -20.95 19.88
N THR A 139 19.99 -20.79 19.20
CA THR A 139 19.16 -21.93 18.77
C THR A 139 19.66 -22.57 17.48
N TYR A 140 20.01 -21.74 16.48
CA TYR A 140 20.34 -22.20 15.14
C TYR A 140 21.82 -22.13 14.78
N LYS A 141 22.68 -21.60 15.69
CA LYS A 141 24.11 -21.42 15.46
C LYS A 141 24.46 -20.61 14.21
N ILE A 142 23.61 -19.62 13.88
CA ILE A 142 23.77 -18.72 12.73
C ILE A 142 24.42 -17.43 13.21
N GLU A 143 25.51 -16.99 12.56
CA GLU A 143 26.05 -15.66 12.76
C GLU A 143 25.19 -14.63 12.03
N ILE A 144 24.67 -13.65 12.78
CA ILE A 144 23.89 -12.52 12.25
C ILE A 144 24.79 -11.29 12.31
N ASP A 145 25.00 -10.65 11.16
CA ASP A 145 25.72 -9.38 11.08
C ASP A 145 24.85 -8.24 11.62
N ASP A 146 25.24 -7.72 12.78
CA ASP A 146 24.54 -6.60 13.43
C ASP A 146 24.74 -5.26 12.70
N ASN A 147 25.66 -5.17 11.72
CA ASN A 147 25.99 -3.96 10.99
C ASN A 147 25.13 -3.73 9.73
N SER A 148 24.17 -4.59 9.43
CA SER A 148 23.27 -4.44 8.27
C SER A 148 22.31 -3.23 8.35
N ASN A 149 22.50 -2.32 9.31
CA ASN A 149 21.66 -1.14 9.56
C ASN A 149 21.93 0.06 8.65
N GLN A 150 22.82 -0.04 7.65
CA GLN A 150 23.15 1.12 6.80
C GLN A 150 22.12 1.44 5.69
N TYR A 151 21.03 0.67 5.57
CA TYR A 151 20.09 0.84 4.45
C TYR A 151 18.89 1.76 4.70
N TYR A 152 18.72 2.33 5.90
CA TYR A 152 17.53 3.16 6.22
C TYR A 152 17.82 4.63 6.54
N SER A 153 19.03 5.14 6.29
CA SER A 153 19.37 6.55 6.56
C SER A 153 19.41 7.44 5.32
N SER A 154 18.80 7.02 4.20
CA SER A 154 18.79 7.81 2.96
C SER A 154 17.45 7.68 2.24
N ILE A 155 16.38 8.19 2.84
CA ILE A 155 15.18 8.65 2.15
C ILE A 155 14.74 9.96 2.79
#